data_4692717e22ba481cf17904d204f3f470
#
_entry.id   4692717e22ba481cf17904d204f3f470
#
_cell.length_a   1.000
_cell.length_b   1.000
_cell.length_c   1.000
_cell.angle_alpha   90.00
_cell.angle_beta   90.00
_cell.angle_gamma   90.00
#
_symmetry.space_group_name_H-M   'P 1'
#
loop_
_entity.id
_entity.type
_entity.pdbx_description
1 polymer ?
#
loop_
_entity_poly.entity_id
_entity_poly.type
_entity_poly.pdbx_seq_one_letter_code
_entity_poly.pdbx_strand_id
1 'polypeptide(L)'
;MALLEADVSYKVVKDFVKNVTEKATGADVLEALSPAQMIVKIVNQELCELMGGQNQKLNISSKLPSVVMLVGLQGAGKTTNGAKLAGYMKKQGKRPLLAACDIYRPAAIKQLETVGAQLDVPVFQMGQTNPVDIAKAAIEHAKKHGNDIVFLDTAGRLHIDEELMDELKNIKAAVEPAEILLVVDAMTGQDAVNAANAFDEALGITGVMLSKLDGDARGGAALSIRAATGKPIKFIGTGEKLDMIEPFHPDRMASRILGMGDMLTLIEKAEQSFDQKKALEAAERLKSNRFTLSDYLDQMAQLKNMGDLESIM
;
A
#
# COMPACT_ATOMS: atom_id res chain seq x y z
N MET A 1 15.36 -3.76 16.91
CA MET A 1 15.13 -2.38 17.42
C MET A 1 14.38 -1.53 16.39
N ALA A 2 14.85 -1.33 15.15
CA ALA A 2 14.20 -0.45 14.15
C ALA A 2 12.68 -0.68 13.93
N LEU A 3 12.22 -1.92 13.90
CA LEU A 3 10.80 -2.24 13.76
C LEU A 3 9.98 -1.89 15.01
N LEU A 4 10.54 -2.09 16.21
CA LEU A 4 9.88 -1.68 17.47
C LEU A 4 9.81 -0.16 17.61
N GLU A 5 10.86 0.54 17.16
CA GLU A 5 10.88 2.01 17.09
C GLU A 5 9.94 2.57 16.02
N ALA A 6 9.50 1.72 15.09
CA ALA A 6 8.48 2.03 14.08
C ALA A 6 7.07 1.57 14.52
N ASP A 7 6.82 1.37 15.82
CA ASP A 7 5.53 0.95 16.39
C ASP A 7 4.99 -0.39 15.85
N VAL A 8 5.88 -1.27 15.36
CA VAL A 8 5.49 -2.63 14.97
C VAL A 8 5.31 -3.49 16.22
N SER A 9 4.21 -4.25 16.29
CA SER A 9 3.92 -5.09 17.46
C SER A 9 5.03 -6.13 17.71
N TYR A 10 5.35 -6.39 18.97
CA TYR A 10 6.40 -7.33 19.37
C TYR A 10 6.21 -8.74 18.77
N LYS A 11 4.98 -9.21 18.66
CA LYS A 11 4.67 -10.51 18.07
C LYS A 11 5.11 -10.56 16.60
N VAL A 12 4.76 -9.55 15.82
CA VAL A 12 5.14 -9.45 14.41
C VAL A 12 6.66 -9.39 14.26
N VAL A 13 7.34 -8.60 15.10
CA VAL A 13 8.81 -8.51 15.10
C VAL A 13 9.45 -9.85 15.40
N LYS A 14 8.92 -10.60 16.38
CA LYS A 14 9.45 -11.92 16.76
C LYS A 14 9.34 -12.92 15.61
N ASP A 15 8.17 -12.99 14.98
CA ASP A 15 7.92 -13.90 13.86
C ASP A 15 8.78 -13.52 12.66
N PHE A 16 8.92 -12.23 12.38
CA PHE A 16 9.81 -11.71 11.35
C PHE A 16 11.28 -12.10 11.57
N VAL A 17 11.81 -11.89 12.78
CA VAL A 17 13.20 -12.24 13.11
C VAL A 17 13.42 -13.75 12.95
N LYS A 18 12.47 -14.57 13.36
CA LYS A 18 12.52 -16.02 13.18
C LYS A 18 12.64 -16.39 11.71
N ASN A 19 11.75 -15.86 10.86
CA ASN A 19 11.74 -16.14 9.43
C ASN A 19 13.05 -15.71 8.74
N VAL A 20 13.54 -14.51 9.06
CA VAL A 20 14.83 -14.01 8.54
C VAL A 20 15.97 -14.94 8.96
N THR A 21 15.99 -15.38 10.21
CA THR A 21 17.06 -16.28 10.72
C THR A 21 17.02 -17.63 10.00
N GLU A 22 15.84 -18.21 9.82
CA GLU A 22 15.66 -19.49 9.10
C GLU A 22 16.13 -19.38 7.64
N LYS A 23 15.73 -18.31 6.94
CA LYS A 23 16.15 -18.06 5.55
C LYS A 23 17.65 -17.77 5.44
N ALA A 24 18.22 -17.01 6.38
CA ALA A 24 19.64 -16.70 6.38
C ALA A 24 20.53 -17.92 6.68
N THR A 25 20.08 -18.85 7.51
CA THR A 25 20.82 -20.08 7.82
C THR A 25 20.73 -21.14 6.72
N GLY A 26 19.66 -21.11 5.89
CA GLY A 26 19.45 -22.03 4.77
C GLY A 26 19.87 -21.47 3.41
N ALA A 27 20.33 -20.22 3.34
CA ALA A 27 20.67 -19.59 2.07
C ALA A 27 22.06 -20.04 1.58
N ASP A 28 22.12 -20.53 0.34
CA ASP A 28 23.37 -20.68 -0.38
C ASP A 28 23.99 -19.28 -0.60
N VAL A 29 25.26 -19.14 -0.23
CA VAL A 29 25.98 -17.88 -0.41
C VAL A 29 26.18 -17.66 -1.90
N LEU A 30 25.49 -16.64 -2.43
CA LEU A 30 25.75 -16.18 -3.80
C LEU A 30 27.17 -15.58 -3.84
N GLU A 31 28.02 -16.09 -4.72
CA GLU A 31 29.42 -15.63 -4.86
C GLU A 31 29.53 -14.12 -5.14
N ALA A 32 28.45 -13.51 -5.69
CA ALA A 32 28.36 -12.09 -6.02
C ALA A 32 28.11 -11.16 -4.83
N LEU A 33 27.63 -11.67 -3.70
CA LEU A 33 27.22 -10.85 -2.56
C LEU A 33 28.04 -11.18 -1.31
N SER A 34 28.39 -10.15 -0.55
CA SER A 34 28.94 -10.36 0.79
C SER A 34 27.84 -10.92 1.73
N PRO A 35 28.20 -11.65 2.80
CA PRO A 35 27.22 -12.13 3.79
C PRO A 35 26.31 -11.02 4.35
N ALA A 36 26.85 -9.81 4.54
CA ALA A 36 26.07 -8.67 5.00
C ALA A 36 25.01 -8.23 3.96
N GLN A 37 25.38 -8.16 2.68
CA GLN A 37 24.47 -7.83 1.58
C GLN A 37 23.38 -8.89 1.43
N MET A 38 23.73 -10.17 1.59
CA MET A 38 22.76 -11.26 1.57
C MET A 38 21.72 -11.12 2.67
N ILE A 39 22.15 -10.81 3.91
CA ILE A 39 21.23 -10.58 5.03
C ILE A 39 20.31 -9.39 4.74
N VAL A 40 20.82 -8.27 4.23
CA VAL A 40 20.03 -7.10 3.87
C VAL A 40 18.97 -7.46 2.83
N LYS A 41 19.34 -8.24 1.82
CA LYS A 41 18.40 -8.71 0.80
C LYS A 41 17.29 -9.58 1.40
N ILE A 42 17.65 -10.57 2.23
CA ILE A 42 16.69 -11.46 2.91
C ILE A 42 15.72 -10.63 3.77
N VAL A 43 16.24 -9.69 4.55
CA VAL A 43 15.44 -8.79 5.39
C VAL A 43 14.46 -7.96 4.56
N ASN A 44 14.93 -7.40 3.44
CA ASN A 44 14.06 -6.63 2.54
C ASN A 44 12.98 -7.49 1.90
N GLN A 45 13.31 -8.69 1.44
CA GLN A 45 12.35 -9.63 0.88
C GLN A 45 11.28 -10.04 1.90
N GLU A 46 11.69 -10.36 3.14
CA GLU A 46 10.77 -10.69 4.22
C GLU A 46 9.83 -9.53 4.56
N LEU A 47 10.34 -8.30 4.61
CA LEU A 47 9.49 -7.12 4.81
C LEU A 47 8.48 -6.94 3.67
N CYS A 48 8.92 -7.12 2.42
CA CYS A 48 8.05 -7.09 1.26
C CYS A 48 6.93 -8.14 1.36
N GLU A 49 7.28 -9.39 1.67
CA GLU A 49 6.32 -10.49 1.81
C GLU A 49 5.32 -10.23 2.95
N LEU A 50 5.80 -9.74 4.09
CA LEU A 50 4.97 -9.39 5.24
C LEU A 50 3.94 -8.29 4.89
N MET A 51 4.31 -7.34 4.02
CA MET A 51 3.42 -6.28 3.52
C MET A 51 2.53 -6.72 2.35
N GLY A 52 2.64 -7.97 1.89
CA GLY A 52 1.77 -8.55 0.86
C GLY A 52 2.43 -8.78 -0.50
N GLY A 53 3.74 -8.61 -0.62
CA GLY A 53 4.56 -8.95 -1.78
C GLY A 53 4.38 -8.01 -2.97
N GLN A 54 3.16 -7.78 -3.39
CA GLN A 54 2.84 -6.98 -4.59
C GLN A 54 1.71 -5.96 -4.32
N ASN A 55 1.70 -4.90 -5.12
CA ASN A 55 0.59 -3.95 -5.12
C ASN A 55 -0.74 -4.64 -5.47
N GLN A 56 -1.76 -4.36 -4.67
CA GLN A 56 -3.12 -4.83 -4.88
C GLN A 56 -4.01 -3.68 -5.36
N LYS A 57 -4.65 -3.87 -6.52
CA LYS A 57 -5.57 -2.89 -7.10
C LYS A 57 -6.91 -2.91 -6.36
N LEU A 58 -7.73 -1.86 -6.58
CA LEU A 58 -9.13 -1.87 -6.14
C LEU A 58 -9.89 -3.03 -6.79
N ASN A 59 -10.80 -3.61 -6.02
CA ASN A 59 -11.77 -4.56 -6.55
C ASN A 59 -12.81 -3.79 -7.35
N ILE A 60 -12.81 -3.97 -8.65
CA ILE A 60 -13.77 -3.35 -9.57
C ILE A 60 -14.76 -4.41 -10.04
N SER A 61 -16.04 -4.15 -9.85
CA SER A 61 -17.12 -5.03 -10.32
C SER A 61 -17.21 -5.02 -11.84
N SER A 62 -17.60 -6.16 -12.41
CA SER A 62 -18.02 -6.23 -13.81
C SER A 62 -19.38 -5.57 -14.06
N LYS A 63 -20.21 -5.43 -13.01
CA LYS A 63 -21.48 -4.69 -13.06
C LYS A 63 -21.21 -3.21 -12.76
N LEU A 64 -21.61 -2.33 -13.66
CA LEU A 64 -21.45 -0.88 -13.50
C LEU A 64 -22.71 -0.24 -12.88
N PRO A 65 -22.52 0.79 -12.04
CA PRO A 65 -21.25 1.28 -11.52
C PRO A 65 -20.65 0.35 -10.46
N SER A 66 -19.32 0.29 -10.40
CA SER A 66 -18.64 -0.35 -9.28
C SER A 66 -18.73 0.54 -8.04
N VAL A 67 -19.04 -0.04 -6.88
CA VAL A 67 -19.21 0.72 -5.64
C VAL A 67 -18.00 0.49 -4.73
N VAL A 68 -17.39 1.58 -4.30
CA VAL A 68 -16.30 1.62 -3.31
C VAL A 68 -16.82 2.33 -2.07
N MET A 69 -16.90 1.62 -0.96
CA MET A 69 -17.34 2.15 0.32
C MET A 69 -16.13 2.52 1.17
N LEU A 70 -16.01 3.80 1.53
CA LEU A 70 -14.93 4.30 2.39
C LEU A 70 -15.38 4.25 3.83
N VAL A 71 -14.64 3.55 4.68
CA VAL A 71 -14.93 3.39 6.10
C VAL A 71 -13.73 3.81 6.96
N GLY A 72 -13.95 4.11 8.24
CA GLY A 72 -12.88 4.48 9.17
C GLY A 72 -13.32 5.51 10.20
N LEU A 73 -12.46 5.79 11.17
CA LEU A 73 -12.74 6.74 12.26
C LEU A 73 -12.80 8.19 11.75
N GLN A 74 -13.34 9.07 12.59
CA GLN A 74 -13.31 10.51 12.36
C GLN A 74 -11.86 11.01 12.34
N GLY A 75 -11.54 11.90 11.41
CA GLY A 75 -10.17 12.43 11.27
C GLY A 75 -9.19 11.53 10.52
N ALA A 76 -9.56 10.29 10.20
CA ALA A 76 -8.72 9.39 9.40
C ALA A 76 -8.51 9.84 7.94
N GLY A 77 -9.26 10.86 7.48
CA GLY A 77 -9.08 11.44 6.16
C GLY A 77 -9.93 10.80 5.05
N LYS A 78 -11.05 10.14 5.38
CA LYS A 78 -11.95 9.50 4.40
C LYS A 78 -12.33 10.41 3.25
N THR A 79 -12.94 11.56 3.55
CA THR A 79 -13.43 12.54 2.57
C THR A 79 -12.32 12.98 1.63
N THR A 80 -11.18 13.40 2.19
CA THR A 80 -10.04 13.90 1.39
C THR A 80 -9.42 12.79 0.55
N ASN A 81 -9.15 11.64 1.15
CA ASN A 81 -8.50 10.55 0.43
C ASN A 81 -9.46 9.84 -0.54
N GLY A 82 -10.75 9.79 -0.24
CA GLY A 82 -11.77 9.33 -1.17
C GLY A 82 -11.83 10.20 -2.42
N ALA A 83 -11.80 11.51 -2.26
CA ALA A 83 -11.73 12.45 -3.38
C ALA A 83 -10.42 12.33 -4.17
N LYS A 84 -9.26 12.22 -3.48
CA LYS A 84 -7.97 11.95 -4.15
C LYS A 84 -8.03 10.67 -4.98
N LEU A 85 -8.61 9.61 -4.43
CA LEU A 85 -8.74 8.31 -5.10
C LEU A 85 -9.67 8.43 -6.33
N ALA A 86 -10.76 9.17 -6.22
CA ALA A 86 -11.62 9.47 -7.37
C ALA A 86 -10.86 10.23 -8.46
N GLY A 87 -10.10 11.26 -8.09
CA GLY A 87 -9.24 11.99 -9.02
C GLY A 87 -8.16 11.11 -9.67
N TYR A 88 -7.57 10.20 -8.91
CA TYR A 88 -6.62 9.21 -9.42
C TYR A 88 -7.28 8.26 -10.44
N MET A 89 -8.48 7.75 -10.14
CA MET A 89 -9.23 6.89 -11.05
C MET A 89 -9.68 7.64 -12.32
N LYS A 90 -10.02 8.93 -12.19
CA LYS A 90 -10.34 9.77 -13.34
C LYS A 90 -9.15 9.92 -14.30
N LYS A 91 -7.93 10.11 -13.76
CA LYS A 91 -6.70 10.14 -14.58
C LYS A 91 -6.44 8.82 -15.32
N GLN A 92 -7.01 7.72 -14.84
CA GLN A 92 -6.96 6.41 -15.51
C GLN A 92 -8.13 6.18 -16.49
N GLY A 93 -8.88 7.22 -16.82
CA GLY A 93 -9.97 7.15 -17.78
C GLY A 93 -11.31 6.64 -17.22
N LYS A 94 -11.43 6.51 -15.88
CA LYS A 94 -12.70 6.20 -15.22
C LYS A 94 -13.57 7.46 -15.07
N ARG A 95 -14.87 7.25 -14.91
CA ARG A 95 -15.86 8.30 -14.65
C ARG A 95 -16.41 8.17 -13.23
N PRO A 96 -15.65 8.65 -12.22
CA PRO A 96 -16.04 8.53 -10.82
C PRO A 96 -17.21 9.46 -10.47
N LEU A 97 -17.97 9.04 -9.45
CA LEU A 97 -18.96 9.84 -8.74
C LEU A 97 -18.60 9.75 -7.23
N LEU A 98 -18.60 10.88 -6.56
CA LEU A 98 -18.50 10.94 -5.10
C LEU A 98 -19.92 11.04 -4.52
N ALA A 99 -20.24 10.28 -3.46
CA ALA A 99 -21.51 10.33 -2.78
C ALA A 99 -21.32 10.69 -1.31
N ALA A 100 -21.99 11.77 -0.86
CA ALA A 100 -21.90 12.31 0.49
C ALA A 100 -22.85 11.55 1.43
N CYS A 101 -22.38 10.48 2.06
CA CYS A 101 -23.12 9.71 3.05
C CYS A 101 -22.80 10.11 4.51
N ASP A 102 -21.84 11.01 4.77
CA ASP A 102 -21.61 11.61 6.10
C ASP A 102 -22.60 12.76 6.33
N ILE A 103 -23.78 12.42 6.80
CA ILE A 103 -24.87 13.38 7.03
C ILE A 103 -24.80 14.11 8.37
N TYR A 104 -23.99 13.61 9.32
CA TYR A 104 -23.90 14.13 10.67
C TYR A 104 -23.09 15.43 10.76
N ARG A 105 -22.27 15.68 9.76
CA ARG A 105 -21.42 16.87 9.65
C ARG A 105 -21.76 17.66 8.38
N PRO A 106 -22.60 18.69 8.46
CA PRO A 106 -22.95 19.51 7.27
C PRO A 106 -21.72 20.09 6.56
N ALA A 107 -20.66 20.38 7.31
CA ALA A 107 -19.39 20.82 6.75
C ALA A 107 -18.71 19.75 5.90
N ALA A 108 -18.93 18.45 6.16
CA ALA A 108 -18.33 17.35 5.37
C ALA A 108 -18.92 17.29 3.96
N ILE A 109 -20.22 17.48 3.81
CA ILE A 109 -20.89 17.54 2.50
C ILE A 109 -20.28 18.67 1.67
N LYS A 110 -20.22 19.89 2.25
CA LYS A 110 -19.62 21.04 1.58
C LYS A 110 -18.14 20.85 1.27
N GLN A 111 -17.41 20.19 2.16
CA GLN A 111 -16.00 19.85 1.93
C GLN A 111 -15.87 18.91 0.72
N LEU A 112 -16.70 17.86 0.65
CA LEU A 112 -16.69 16.90 -0.46
C LEU A 112 -17.02 17.60 -1.79
N GLU A 113 -18.02 18.49 -1.80
CA GLU A 113 -18.38 19.30 -2.98
C GLU A 113 -17.21 20.18 -3.44
N THR A 114 -16.54 20.86 -2.48
CA THR A 114 -15.39 21.72 -2.78
C THR A 114 -14.24 20.93 -3.39
N VAL A 115 -13.89 19.79 -2.79
CA VAL A 115 -12.79 18.95 -3.26
C VAL A 115 -13.17 18.26 -4.59
N GLY A 116 -14.42 17.83 -4.74
CA GLY A 116 -14.93 17.28 -6.00
C GLY A 116 -14.83 18.28 -7.14
N ALA A 117 -15.23 19.53 -6.90
CA ALA A 117 -15.11 20.60 -7.89
C ALA A 117 -13.66 20.89 -8.29
N GLN A 118 -12.72 20.88 -7.36
CA GLN A 118 -11.29 21.07 -7.65
C GLN A 118 -10.70 19.94 -8.53
N LEU A 119 -11.25 18.73 -8.42
CA LEU A 119 -10.85 17.57 -9.20
C LEU A 119 -11.69 17.39 -10.46
N ASP A 120 -12.68 18.24 -10.66
CA ASP A 120 -13.72 18.10 -11.70
C ASP A 120 -14.34 16.68 -11.65
N VAL A 121 -14.70 16.24 -10.44
CA VAL A 121 -15.41 14.99 -10.15
C VAL A 121 -16.78 15.36 -9.59
N PRO A 122 -17.88 14.85 -10.20
CA PRO A 122 -19.23 15.14 -9.71
C PRO A 122 -19.47 14.58 -8.32
N VAL A 123 -20.24 15.31 -7.53
CA VAL A 123 -20.63 14.93 -6.17
C VAL A 123 -22.16 14.81 -6.11
N PHE A 124 -22.62 13.68 -5.60
CA PHE A 124 -24.03 13.42 -5.33
C PHE A 124 -24.31 13.60 -3.83
N GLN A 125 -25.36 14.34 -3.51
CA GLN A 125 -25.80 14.56 -2.14
C GLN A 125 -27.34 14.71 -2.08
N MET A 126 -27.91 14.38 -0.94
CA MET A 126 -29.35 14.54 -0.65
C MET A 126 -29.58 15.24 0.70
N GLY A 127 -28.63 16.07 1.13
CA GLY A 127 -28.66 16.71 2.44
C GLY A 127 -28.60 15.69 3.59
N GLN A 128 -29.36 15.94 4.64
CA GLN A 128 -29.39 15.09 5.85
C GLN A 128 -30.46 13.99 5.73
N THR A 129 -30.44 13.24 4.67
CA THR A 129 -31.32 12.08 4.44
C THR A 129 -30.63 10.81 4.94
N ASN A 130 -31.37 9.71 5.13
CA ASN A 130 -30.82 8.43 5.52
C ASN A 130 -29.64 7.99 4.61
N PRO A 131 -28.45 7.63 5.15
CA PRO A 131 -27.28 7.29 4.36
C PRO A 131 -27.49 6.11 3.41
N VAL A 132 -28.33 5.15 3.78
CA VAL A 132 -28.68 4.00 2.92
C VAL A 132 -29.43 4.46 1.67
N ASP A 133 -30.35 5.42 1.82
CA ASP A 133 -31.11 5.97 0.70
C ASP A 133 -30.23 6.82 -0.19
N ILE A 134 -29.31 7.60 0.39
CA ILE A 134 -28.31 8.36 -0.38
C ILE A 134 -27.44 7.39 -1.21
N ALA A 135 -26.94 6.31 -0.61
CA ALA A 135 -26.11 5.34 -1.30
C ALA A 135 -26.86 4.68 -2.49
N LYS A 136 -28.10 4.25 -2.30
CA LYS A 136 -28.95 3.70 -3.38
C LYS A 136 -29.20 4.72 -4.48
N ALA A 137 -29.59 5.95 -4.11
CA ALA A 137 -29.88 7.01 -5.07
C ALA A 137 -28.62 7.43 -5.85
N ALA A 138 -27.44 7.44 -5.21
CA ALA A 138 -26.17 7.71 -5.88
C ALA A 138 -25.84 6.67 -6.96
N ILE A 139 -26.10 5.38 -6.70
CA ILE A 139 -25.94 4.32 -7.69
C ILE A 139 -26.88 4.50 -8.89
N GLU A 140 -28.14 4.80 -8.63
CA GLU A 140 -29.10 5.07 -9.71
C GLU A 140 -28.75 6.34 -10.50
N HIS A 141 -28.26 7.37 -9.82
CA HIS A 141 -27.73 8.57 -10.47
C HIS A 141 -26.55 8.23 -11.37
N ALA A 142 -25.59 7.43 -10.86
CA ALA A 142 -24.42 7.01 -11.61
C ALA A 142 -24.79 6.23 -12.88
N LYS A 143 -25.76 5.31 -12.80
CA LYS A 143 -26.28 4.57 -13.97
C LYS A 143 -26.85 5.51 -15.03
N LYS A 144 -27.64 6.51 -14.62
CA LYS A 144 -28.28 7.49 -15.54
C LYS A 144 -27.25 8.40 -16.21
N HIS A 145 -26.20 8.78 -15.51
CA HIS A 145 -25.18 9.73 -16.01
C HIS A 145 -23.93 9.03 -16.58
N GLY A 146 -23.91 7.70 -16.57
CA GLY A 146 -22.83 6.92 -17.15
C GLY A 146 -21.54 6.94 -16.32
N ASN A 147 -21.61 7.20 -15.01
CA ASN A 147 -20.48 6.99 -14.12
C ASN A 147 -20.22 5.49 -13.95
N ASP A 148 -18.97 5.10 -13.94
CA ASP A 148 -18.57 3.69 -13.88
C ASP A 148 -18.09 3.26 -12.51
N ILE A 149 -17.81 4.22 -11.62
CA ILE A 149 -17.39 3.96 -10.24
C ILE A 149 -18.01 4.99 -9.29
N VAL A 150 -18.52 4.54 -8.14
CA VAL A 150 -19.10 5.38 -7.09
C VAL A 150 -18.31 5.20 -5.81
N PHE A 151 -17.84 6.30 -5.24
CA PHE A 151 -17.21 6.34 -3.94
C PHE A 151 -18.19 6.85 -2.90
N LEU A 152 -18.54 6.01 -1.93
CA LEU A 152 -19.40 6.37 -0.81
C LEU A 152 -18.54 6.90 0.33
N ASP A 153 -18.59 8.22 0.60
CA ASP A 153 -17.93 8.84 1.75
C ASP A 153 -18.86 8.71 2.96
N THR A 154 -18.61 7.68 3.79
CA THR A 154 -19.46 7.36 4.93
C THR A 154 -19.07 8.14 6.17
N ALA A 155 -19.98 8.23 7.13
CA ALA A 155 -19.74 8.82 8.43
C ALA A 155 -18.54 8.18 9.15
N GLY A 156 -17.89 8.94 10.01
CA GLY A 156 -16.92 8.46 10.97
C GLY A 156 -17.19 9.08 12.32
N ARG A 157 -17.07 8.29 13.37
CA ARG A 157 -17.14 8.74 14.77
C ARG A 157 -15.75 8.69 15.40
N LEU A 158 -15.59 9.36 16.54
CA LEU A 158 -14.33 9.37 17.30
C LEU A 158 -13.95 7.99 17.82
N HIS A 159 -14.97 7.19 18.14
CA HIS A 159 -14.82 5.83 18.63
C HIS A 159 -15.70 4.88 17.82
N ILE A 160 -15.36 3.62 17.87
CA ILE A 160 -16.16 2.55 17.29
C ILE A 160 -17.31 2.27 18.24
N ASP A 161 -18.54 2.51 17.79
CA ASP A 161 -19.76 2.21 18.52
C ASP A 161 -20.71 1.35 17.66
N GLU A 162 -21.71 0.77 18.32
CA GLU A 162 -22.68 -0.12 17.66
C GLU A 162 -23.49 0.62 16.58
N GLU A 163 -23.89 1.87 16.84
CA GLU A 163 -24.70 2.65 15.90
C GLU A 163 -23.95 2.91 14.59
N LEU A 164 -22.65 3.27 14.66
CA LEU A 164 -21.82 3.44 13.47
C LEU A 164 -21.71 2.12 12.71
N MET A 165 -21.42 1.03 13.41
CA MET A 165 -21.24 -0.27 12.76
C MET A 165 -22.52 -0.78 12.12
N ASP A 166 -23.67 -0.57 12.75
CA ASP A 166 -24.97 -0.96 12.21
C ASP A 166 -25.36 -0.11 10.98
N GLU A 167 -25.08 1.20 11.00
CA GLU A 167 -25.27 2.06 9.83
C GLU A 167 -24.42 1.55 8.66
N LEU A 168 -23.14 1.29 8.88
CA LEU A 168 -22.23 0.80 7.85
C LEU A 168 -22.63 -0.59 7.32
N LYS A 169 -23.09 -1.50 8.20
CA LYS A 169 -23.65 -2.80 7.80
C LYS A 169 -24.90 -2.64 6.93
N ASN A 170 -25.79 -1.71 7.29
CA ASN A 170 -27.00 -1.43 6.54
C ASN A 170 -26.68 -0.86 5.14
N ILE A 171 -25.73 0.07 5.04
CA ILE A 171 -25.25 0.58 3.74
C ILE A 171 -24.65 -0.59 2.93
N LYS A 172 -23.75 -1.37 3.51
CA LYS A 172 -23.12 -2.55 2.86
C LYS A 172 -24.17 -3.51 2.30
N ALA A 173 -25.16 -3.88 3.12
CA ALA A 173 -26.23 -4.80 2.71
C ALA A 173 -27.10 -4.24 1.58
N ALA A 174 -27.30 -2.92 1.55
CA ALA A 174 -28.15 -2.25 0.58
C ALA A 174 -27.51 -2.09 -0.80
N VAL A 175 -26.18 -1.97 -0.88
CA VAL A 175 -25.47 -1.61 -2.12
C VAL A 175 -24.43 -2.66 -2.56
N GLU A 176 -24.15 -3.66 -1.74
CA GLU A 176 -23.21 -4.74 -2.02
C GLU A 176 -21.89 -4.21 -2.65
N PRO A 177 -21.10 -3.40 -1.92
CA PRO A 177 -19.94 -2.74 -2.50
C PRO A 177 -18.91 -3.77 -2.98
N ALA A 178 -18.31 -3.52 -4.14
CA ALA A 178 -17.21 -4.34 -4.67
C ALA A 178 -15.92 -4.18 -3.85
N GLU A 179 -15.78 -3.01 -3.21
CA GLU A 179 -14.65 -2.67 -2.35
C GLU A 179 -15.15 -2.00 -1.08
N ILE A 180 -14.69 -2.48 0.08
CA ILE A 180 -14.81 -1.80 1.37
C ILE A 180 -13.40 -1.39 1.78
N LEU A 181 -13.09 -0.13 1.58
CA LEU A 181 -11.75 0.42 1.78
C LEU A 181 -11.68 1.14 3.13
N LEU A 182 -10.94 0.58 4.06
CA LEU A 182 -10.69 1.21 5.35
C LEU A 182 -9.63 2.31 5.18
N VAL A 183 -9.98 3.53 5.55
CA VAL A 183 -9.03 4.65 5.63
C VAL A 183 -8.54 4.80 7.05
N VAL A 184 -7.23 4.72 7.25
CA VAL A 184 -6.58 4.77 8.57
C VAL A 184 -5.48 5.82 8.55
N ASP A 185 -5.36 6.56 9.64
CA ASP A 185 -4.26 7.50 9.87
C ASP A 185 -3.01 6.73 10.31
N ALA A 186 -1.96 6.79 9.49
CA ALA A 186 -0.69 6.09 9.76
C ALA A 186 0.00 6.55 11.05
N MET A 187 -0.33 7.75 11.55
CA MET A 187 0.28 8.32 12.74
C MET A 187 -0.37 7.83 14.05
N THR A 188 -1.48 7.09 14.00
CA THR A 188 -2.20 6.65 15.21
C THR A 188 -1.66 5.36 15.83
N GLY A 189 -0.58 4.80 15.27
CA GLY A 189 0.12 3.65 15.85
C GLY A 189 -0.79 2.44 16.11
N GLN A 190 -0.80 1.92 17.33
CA GLN A 190 -1.58 0.74 17.70
C GLN A 190 -3.10 0.94 17.61
N ASP A 191 -3.60 2.17 17.75
CA ASP A 191 -5.04 2.46 17.60
C ASP A 191 -5.51 2.22 16.17
N ALA A 192 -4.64 2.43 15.18
CA ALA A 192 -4.89 2.08 13.79
C ALA A 192 -5.14 0.57 13.62
N VAL A 193 -4.38 -0.25 14.31
CA VAL A 193 -4.50 -1.73 14.26
C VAL A 193 -5.81 -2.17 14.93
N ASN A 194 -6.14 -1.60 16.09
CA ASN A 194 -7.38 -1.90 16.82
C ASN A 194 -8.60 -1.53 15.97
N ALA A 195 -8.58 -0.35 15.36
CA ALA A 195 -9.62 0.08 14.44
C ALA A 195 -9.74 -0.87 13.23
N ALA A 196 -8.62 -1.24 12.61
CA ALA A 196 -8.62 -2.12 11.46
C ALA A 196 -9.25 -3.50 11.77
N ASN A 197 -8.91 -4.09 12.91
CA ASN A 197 -9.51 -5.36 13.34
C ASN A 197 -11.03 -5.21 13.54
N ALA A 198 -11.49 -4.19 14.26
CA ALA A 198 -12.91 -4.02 14.53
C ALA A 198 -13.74 -3.75 13.26
N PHE A 199 -13.22 -2.94 12.32
CA PHE A 199 -13.87 -2.74 11.03
C PHE A 199 -13.86 -4.01 10.18
N ASP A 200 -12.80 -4.82 10.24
CA ASP A 200 -12.75 -6.09 9.52
C ASP A 200 -13.75 -7.11 10.08
N GLU A 201 -13.81 -7.27 11.39
CA GLU A 201 -14.78 -8.16 12.04
C GLU A 201 -16.23 -7.77 11.72
N ALA A 202 -16.54 -6.47 11.74
CA ALA A 202 -17.90 -5.99 11.53
C ALA A 202 -18.33 -5.99 10.06
N LEU A 203 -17.42 -5.64 9.15
CA LEU A 203 -17.75 -5.34 7.76
C LEU A 203 -17.05 -6.26 6.75
N GLY A 204 -15.97 -6.97 7.13
CA GLY A 204 -15.14 -7.70 6.19
C GLY A 204 -14.50 -6.76 5.17
N ILE A 205 -13.63 -5.87 5.63
CA ILE A 205 -12.92 -4.92 4.75
C ILE A 205 -12.14 -5.69 3.66
N THR A 206 -12.02 -5.09 2.49
CA THR A 206 -11.34 -5.72 1.34
C THR A 206 -9.97 -5.12 1.06
N GLY A 207 -9.67 -4.00 1.67
CA GLY A 207 -8.39 -3.31 1.58
C GLY A 207 -8.29 -2.15 2.55
N VAL A 208 -7.06 -1.66 2.68
CA VAL A 208 -6.71 -0.53 3.55
C VAL A 208 -6.07 0.58 2.73
N MET A 209 -6.36 1.81 3.09
CA MET A 209 -5.69 3.00 2.62
C MET A 209 -5.08 3.73 3.82
N LEU A 210 -3.77 3.94 3.78
CA LEU A 210 -3.08 4.71 4.81
C LEU A 210 -3.06 6.19 4.43
N SER A 211 -3.55 7.03 5.32
CA SER A 211 -3.46 8.48 5.21
C SER A 211 -2.26 9.01 6.02
N LYS A 212 -1.83 10.22 5.71
CA LYS A 212 -0.79 10.96 6.43
C LYS A 212 0.55 10.21 6.58
N LEU A 213 0.90 9.42 5.58
CA LEU A 213 2.16 8.66 5.61
C LEU A 213 3.40 9.57 5.51
N ASP A 214 3.23 10.82 5.12
CA ASP A 214 4.26 11.87 5.16
C ASP A 214 4.68 12.21 6.60
N GLY A 215 3.79 12.04 7.58
CA GLY A 215 4.09 12.17 9.01
C GLY A 215 4.67 10.93 9.66
N ASP A 216 4.49 9.74 9.07
CA ASP A 216 5.05 8.48 9.55
C ASP A 216 6.43 8.25 8.91
N ALA A 217 7.49 8.62 9.63
CA ALA A 217 8.86 8.54 9.14
C ALA A 217 9.28 7.11 8.74
N ARG A 218 8.69 6.08 9.33
CA ARG A 218 9.17 4.69 9.20
C ARG A 218 8.17 3.72 8.58
N GLY A 219 6.86 4.06 8.51
CA GLY A 219 5.82 3.22 7.88
C GLY A 219 5.46 1.94 8.64
N GLY A 220 5.67 1.89 9.95
CA GLY A 220 5.40 0.71 10.78
C GLY A 220 3.92 0.36 10.90
N ALA A 221 3.02 1.35 10.77
CA ALA A 221 1.58 1.13 10.73
C ALA A 221 1.18 0.16 9.61
N ALA A 222 1.82 0.25 8.45
CA ALA A 222 1.58 -0.66 7.32
C ALA A 222 1.81 -2.13 7.70
N LEU A 223 2.95 -2.42 8.33
CA LEU A 223 3.29 -3.77 8.79
C LEU A 223 2.31 -4.29 9.82
N SER A 224 1.99 -3.46 10.83
CA SER A 224 1.12 -3.86 11.95
C SER A 224 -0.31 -4.14 11.49
N ILE A 225 -0.89 -3.28 10.64
CA ILE A 225 -2.24 -3.45 10.11
C ILE A 225 -2.30 -4.68 9.20
N ARG A 226 -1.33 -4.84 8.32
CA ARG A 226 -1.28 -6.01 7.43
C ARG A 226 -1.15 -7.33 8.20
N ALA A 227 -0.28 -7.37 9.21
CA ALA A 227 -0.09 -8.55 10.04
C ALA A 227 -1.33 -8.89 10.90
N ALA A 228 -2.04 -7.87 11.39
CA ALA A 228 -3.21 -8.07 12.24
C ALA A 228 -4.46 -8.50 11.46
N THR A 229 -4.72 -7.88 10.30
CA THR A 229 -5.95 -8.09 9.53
C THR A 229 -5.78 -9.06 8.35
N GLY A 230 -4.56 -9.29 7.89
CA GLY A 230 -4.31 -10.01 6.64
C GLY A 230 -4.77 -9.25 5.39
N LYS A 231 -5.33 -8.03 5.51
CA LYS A 231 -5.88 -7.27 4.39
C LYS A 231 -4.82 -6.46 3.65
N PRO A 232 -4.91 -6.38 2.32
CA PRO A 232 -3.91 -5.65 1.54
C PRO A 232 -4.02 -4.13 1.78
N ILE A 233 -2.86 -3.48 1.89
CA ILE A 233 -2.79 -2.04 1.75
C ILE A 233 -2.78 -1.74 0.27
N LYS A 234 -3.71 -0.91 -0.20
CA LYS A 234 -3.89 -0.66 -1.64
C LYS A 234 -3.36 0.72 -2.05
N PHE A 235 -3.57 1.71 -1.20
CA PHE A 235 -3.18 3.09 -1.45
C PHE A 235 -2.59 3.76 -0.22
N ILE A 236 -1.79 4.79 -0.46
CA ILE A 236 -1.21 5.67 0.55
C ILE A 236 -1.43 7.13 0.17
N GLY A 237 -1.80 7.94 1.16
CA GLY A 237 -1.81 9.39 1.06
C GLY A 237 -0.49 9.94 1.56
N THR A 238 0.23 10.64 0.69
CA THR A 238 1.62 11.10 0.92
C THR A 238 1.71 12.61 1.17
N GLY A 239 0.61 13.26 1.49
CA GLY A 239 0.56 14.69 1.79
C GLY A 239 -0.83 15.27 1.67
N GLU A 240 -0.96 16.59 1.83
CA GLU A 240 -2.26 17.28 1.86
C GLU A 240 -2.84 17.57 0.47
N LYS A 241 -2.00 17.76 -0.56
CA LYS A 241 -2.46 18.10 -1.90
C LYS A 241 -3.29 16.98 -2.53
N LEU A 242 -4.24 17.34 -3.39
CA LEU A 242 -5.19 16.41 -3.98
C LEU A 242 -4.60 15.39 -4.97
N ASP A 243 -3.40 15.63 -5.45
CA ASP A 243 -2.64 14.72 -6.30
C ASP A 243 -1.69 13.81 -5.52
N MET A 244 -1.53 14.05 -4.20
CA MET A 244 -0.67 13.24 -3.33
C MET A 244 -1.39 11.97 -2.85
N ILE A 245 -1.54 11.04 -3.77
CA ILE A 245 -2.00 9.66 -3.55
C ILE A 245 -1.24 8.74 -4.49
N GLU A 246 -0.83 7.61 -3.99
CA GLU A 246 -0.13 6.60 -4.79
C GLU A 246 -0.59 5.19 -4.42
N PRO A 247 -0.50 4.23 -5.37
CA PRO A 247 -0.62 2.82 -5.04
C PRO A 247 0.42 2.41 -4.01
N PHE A 248 0.06 1.52 -3.11
CA PHE A 248 1.01 0.99 -2.13
C PHE A 248 1.97 0.01 -2.79
N HIS A 249 3.27 0.27 -2.67
CA HIS A 249 4.35 -0.57 -3.18
C HIS A 249 5.13 -1.17 -2.00
N PRO A 250 4.95 -2.47 -1.69
CA PRO A 250 5.64 -3.14 -0.59
C PRO A 250 7.17 -3.01 -0.64
N ASP A 251 7.75 -3.11 -1.82
CA ASP A 251 9.20 -2.98 -2.07
C ASP A 251 9.75 -1.62 -1.69
N ARG A 252 9.06 -0.55 -2.11
CA ARG A 252 9.45 0.83 -1.75
C ARG A 252 9.30 1.08 -0.26
N MET A 253 8.24 0.54 0.35
CA MET A 253 8.02 0.68 1.78
C MET A 253 9.06 -0.10 2.60
N ALA A 254 9.42 -1.31 2.19
CA ALA A 254 10.49 -2.09 2.82
C ALA A 254 11.82 -1.32 2.80
N SER A 255 12.19 -0.77 1.64
CA SER A 255 13.38 0.07 1.49
C SER A 255 13.36 1.30 2.41
N ARG A 256 12.20 1.95 2.55
CA ARG A 256 12.01 3.11 3.44
C ARG A 256 12.17 2.73 4.90
N ILE A 257 11.59 1.61 5.35
CA ILE A 257 11.70 1.10 6.73
C ILE A 257 13.15 0.80 7.08
N LEU A 258 13.89 0.19 6.16
CA LEU A 258 15.30 -0.16 6.36
C LEU A 258 16.22 1.05 6.29
N GLY A 259 15.80 2.15 5.66
CA GLY A 259 16.65 3.31 5.40
C GLY A 259 17.84 3.00 4.47
N MET A 260 17.72 1.94 3.66
CA MET A 260 18.82 1.37 2.86
C MET A 260 18.55 1.41 1.35
N GLY A 261 17.78 2.40 0.87
CA GLY A 261 17.43 2.50 -0.56
C GLY A 261 18.63 2.43 -1.51
N ASP A 262 19.72 3.11 -1.17
CA ASP A 262 20.94 3.13 -1.99
C ASP A 262 21.65 1.77 -1.98
N MET A 263 21.67 1.08 -0.85
CA MET A 263 22.30 -0.24 -0.73
C MET A 263 21.51 -1.32 -1.49
N LEU A 264 20.19 -1.27 -1.48
CA LEU A 264 19.35 -2.19 -2.26
C LEU A 264 19.56 -1.99 -3.76
N THR A 265 19.65 -0.75 -4.22
CA THR A 265 19.98 -0.43 -5.61
C THR A 265 21.34 -0.98 -6.02
N LEU A 266 22.34 -0.93 -5.14
CA LEU A 266 23.65 -1.53 -5.35
C LEU A 266 23.59 -3.06 -5.45
N ILE A 267 22.83 -3.71 -4.56
CA ILE A 267 22.61 -5.15 -4.58
C ILE A 267 21.95 -5.59 -5.89
N GLU A 268 20.88 -4.91 -6.32
CA GLU A 268 20.19 -5.20 -7.56
C GLU A 268 21.11 -5.03 -8.79
N LYS A 269 21.94 -3.98 -8.83
CA LYS A 269 22.92 -3.78 -9.88
C LYS A 269 23.99 -4.88 -9.89
N ALA A 270 24.48 -5.28 -8.74
CA ALA A 270 25.44 -6.37 -8.60
C ALA A 270 24.86 -7.70 -9.12
N GLU A 271 23.60 -8.00 -8.80
CA GLU A 271 22.91 -9.20 -9.28
C GLU A 271 22.63 -9.17 -10.79
N GLN A 272 22.21 -8.03 -11.33
CA GLN A 272 21.95 -7.88 -12.77
C GLN A 272 23.24 -7.97 -13.59
N SER A 273 24.34 -7.49 -13.06
CA SER A 273 25.66 -7.55 -13.73
C SER A 273 26.32 -8.91 -13.62
N PHE A 274 25.86 -9.74 -12.65
CA PHE A 274 26.39 -11.08 -12.43
C PHE A 274 25.59 -12.11 -13.24
N ASP A 275 26.00 -12.31 -14.49
CA ASP A 275 25.47 -13.38 -15.33
C ASP A 275 25.98 -14.72 -14.79
N GLN A 276 25.17 -15.38 -13.93
CA GLN A 276 25.49 -16.66 -13.28
C GLN A 276 25.99 -17.71 -14.27
N LYS A 277 25.51 -17.67 -15.49
CA LYS A 277 25.92 -18.59 -16.56
C LYS A 277 27.36 -18.34 -17.00
N LYS A 278 27.74 -17.07 -17.13
CA LYS A 278 29.13 -16.68 -17.48
C LYS A 278 30.10 -16.94 -16.34
N ALA A 279 29.66 -16.75 -15.09
CA ALA A 279 30.47 -17.05 -13.93
C ALA A 279 30.73 -18.56 -13.79
N LEU A 280 29.73 -19.40 -13.99
CA LEU A 280 29.87 -20.85 -14.02
C LEU A 280 30.77 -21.30 -15.19
N GLU A 281 30.58 -20.76 -16.39
CA GLU A 281 31.43 -21.04 -17.54
C GLU A 281 32.89 -20.59 -17.32
N ALA A 282 33.10 -19.42 -16.70
CA ALA A 282 34.45 -18.94 -16.34
C ALA A 282 35.11 -19.82 -15.27
N ALA A 283 34.37 -20.26 -14.25
CA ALA A 283 34.85 -21.17 -13.23
C ALA A 283 35.20 -22.56 -13.79
N GLU A 284 34.39 -23.10 -14.71
CA GLU A 284 34.70 -24.35 -15.40
C GLU A 284 35.92 -24.22 -16.31
N ARG A 285 36.09 -23.08 -17.01
CA ARG A 285 37.29 -22.80 -17.83
C ARG A 285 38.53 -22.63 -16.97
N LEU A 286 38.44 -22.02 -15.81
CA LEU A 286 39.52 -21.95 -14.83
C LEU A 286 39.93 -23.34 -14.30
N LYS A 287 38.96 -24.18 -13.93
CA LYS A 287 39.21 -25.58 -13.48
C LYS A 287 39.80 -26.45 -14.60
N SER A 288 39.44 -26.18 -15.83
CA SER A 288 39.93 -26.94 -17.02
C SER A 288 41.26 -26.43 -17.59
N ASN A 289 41.90 -25.44 -16.97
CA ASN A 289 43.12 -24.78 -17.47
C ASN A 289 42.98 -24.16 -18.87
N ARG A 290 41.78 -23.76 -19.25
CA ARG A 290 41.44 -23.15 -20.56
C ARG A 290 41.13 -21.65 -20.44
N PHE A 291 41.52 -21.01 -19.35
CA PHE A 291 41.32 -19.58 -19.13
C PHE A 291 42.25 -18.78 -20.03
N THR A 292 41.67 -17.94 -20.91
CA THR A 292 42.38 -17.17 -21.93
C THR A 292 42.50 -15.69 -21.51
N LEU A 293 43.38 -14.95 -22.21
CA LEU A 293 43.50 -13.50 -22.04
C LEU A 293 42.19 -12.76 -22.36
N SER A 294 41.39 -13.30 -23.30
CA SER A 294 40.06 -12.77 -23.63
C SER A 294 39.09 -12.91 -22.44
N ASP A 295 39.11 -14.06 -21.76
CA ASP A 295 38.28 -14.27 -20.57
C ASP A 295 38.66 -13.30 -19.42
N TYR A 296 39.96 -12.98 -19.30
CA TYR A 296 40.46 -11.98 -18.36
C TYR A 296 39.98 -10.56 -18.70
N LEU A 297 40.02 -10.18 -19.97
CA LEU A 297 39.54 -8.87 -20.46
C LEU A 297 38.03 -8.72 -20.25
N ASP A 298 37.25 -9.78 -20.48
CA ASP A 298 35.81 -9.80 -20.24
C ASP A 298 35.49 -9.63 -18.77
N GLN A 299 36.24 -10.27 -17.87
CA GLN A 299 36.09 -10.06 -16.43
C GLN A 299 36.45 -8.62 -16.01
N MET A 300 37.52 -8.05 -16.56
CA MET A 300 37.88 -6.66 -16.29
C MET A 300 36.84 -5.67 -16.84
N ALA A 301 36.22 -5.96 -17.98
CA ALA A 301 35.13 -5.15 -18.53
C ALA A 301 33.87 -5.23 -17.65
N GLN A 302 33.56 -6.39 -17.09
CA GLN A 302 32.45 -6.56 -16.15
C GLN A 302 32.69 -5.78 -14.86
N LEU A 303 33.90 -5.86 -14.28
CA LEU A 303 34.28 -5.05 -13.11
C LEU A 303 34.18 -3.56 -13.36
N LYS A 304 34.55 -3.09 -14.56
CA LYS A 304 34.44 -1.69 -14.96
C LYS A 304 32.99 -1.24 -15.12
N ASN A 305 32.09 -2.12 -15.55
CA ASN A 305 30.66 -1.84 -15.67
C ASN A 305 29.91 -1.85 -14.33
N MET A 306 30.51 -2.40 -13.28
CA MET A 306 29.94 -2.39 -11.90
C MET A 306 30.09 -1.03 -11.20
N GLY A 307 30.75 -0.05 -11.80
CA GLY A 307 30.95 1.30 -11.26
C GLY A 307 32.39 1.58 -10.85
N ASP A 308 32.74 2.86 -10.82
CA ASP A 308 34.08 3.30 -10.36
C ASP A 308 34.35 2.82 -8.94
N LEU A 309 35.48 2.14 -8.72
CA LEU A 309 35.95 1.65 -7.44
C LEU A 309 36.01 2.75 -6.34
N GLU A 310 36.11 4.02 -6.73
CA GLU A 310 36.09 5.18 -5.81
C GLU A 310 34.69 5.45 -5.20
N SER A 311 33.61 4.90 -5.76
CA SER A 311 32.25 5.05 -5.20
C SER A 311 31.88 3.97 -4.20
N ILE A 312 32.76 2.97 -3.98
CA ILE A 312 32.53 1.81 -3.12
C ILE A 312 33.37 1.88 -1.81
N MET A 313 34.37 2.79 -1.75
CA MET A 313 35.12 3.11 -0.54
C MET A 313 34.59 4.36 0.16
#